data_ee1d3bd199c1d313925ffec7a504ab2a
#
_entry.id   ee1d3bd199c1d313925ffec7a504ab2a
#
_cell.length_a   1.000
_cell.length_b   1.000
_cell.length_c   1.000
_cell.angle_alpha   90.00
_cell.angle_beta   90.00
_cell.angle_gamma   90.00
#
_symmetry.space_group_name_H-M   'P 1'
#
loop_
_entity.id
_entity.type
_entity.pdbx_description
1 polymer ?
#
loop_
_entity_poly.entity_id
_entity_poly.type
_entity_poly.pdbx_seq_one_letter_code
_entity_poly.pdbx_strand_id
1 'polypeptide(L)'
;MSRAPALAPLIDAASAYYRGAGHFAWHWARGKLGGDPAFAALLARGLLSGRSRILDLGCGQGLLAAWLLAARACQASDVPGAWPHGWPQPPWLREYTGVEINPREVARARRAFALDPGAAVQIVHGDIRDVDYGSADAVVILDVLHYLDYPAQERVLHRVRAALGPRGLLLLRVGDAAGGRASHSAR
;
A
#
# COMPACT_ATOMS: atom_id res chain seq x y z
N MET A 1 -28.37 10.70 4.33
CA MET A 1 -26.95 10.81 3.84
C MET A 1 -26.05 10.19 4.90
N SER A 2 -25.45 9.04 4.62
CA SER A 2 -24.52 8.40 5.56
C SER A 2 -23.28 9.28 5.70
N ARG A 3 -22.98 9.70 6.93
CA ARG A 3 -21.77 10.47 7.24
C ARG A 3 -20.57 9.58 6.93
N ALA A 4 -19.60 10.07 6.15
CA ALA A 4 -18.37 9.34 5.90
C ALA A 4 -17.74 8.91 7.23
N PRO A 5 -17.29 7.66 7.38
CA PRO A 5 -16.72 7.18 8.64
C PRO A 5 -15.49 8.01 9.02
N ALA A 6 -15.36 8.30 10.30
CA ALA A 6 -14.20 9.02 10.81
C ALA A 6 -12.95 8.12 10.68
N LEU A 7 -12.05 8.45 9.76
CA LEU A 7 -10.81 7.70 9.49
C LEU A 7 -9.65 8.15 10.38
N ALA A 8 -9.86 9.15 11.22
CA ALA A 8 -8.78 9.72 12.04
C ALA A 8 -8.03 8.68 12.89
N PRO A 9 -8.69 7.78 13.63
CA PRO A 9 -7.97 6.76 14.41
C PRO A 9 -7.08 5.86 13.54
N LEU A 10 -7.58 5.45 12.38
CA LEU A 10 -6.85 4.60 11.45
C LEU A 10 -5.67 5.31 10.82
N ILE A 11 -5.84 6.58 10.42
CA ILE A 11 -4.77 7.44 9.89
C ILE A 11 -3.70 7.67 10.97
N ASP A 12 -4.11 7.91 12.22
CA ASP A 12 -3.21 8.10 13.34
C ASP A 12 -2.38 6.85 13.62
N ALA A 13 -3.00 5.68 13.63
CA ALA A 13 -2.33 4.40 13.82
C ALA A 13 -1.35 4.09 12.69
N ALA A 14 -1.78 4.24 11.43
CA ALA A 14 -0.93 3.96 10.27
C ALA A 14 0.25 4.94 10.16
N SER A 15 0.01 6.23 10.39
CA SER A 15 1.08 7.23 10.33
C SER A 15 2.07 7.11 11.49
N ALA A 16 1.69 6.50 12.62
CA ALA A 16 2.57 6.30 13.77
C ALA A 16 3.84 5.50 13.43
N TYR A 17 3.78 4.59 12.47
CA TYR A 17 4.95 3.86 11.96
C TYR A 17 6.07 4.79 11.46
N TYR A 18 5.72 5.99 10.98
CA TYR A 18 6.67 6.94 10.38
C TYR A 18 7.29 7.92 11.37
N ARG A 19 6.91 7.89 12.66
CA ARG A 19 7.50 8.79 13.67
C ARG A 19 9.01 8.59 13.80
N GLY A 20 9.48 7.34 13.75
CA GLY A 20 10.91 7.00 13.76
C GLY A 20 11.63 7.31 12.44
N ALA A 21 10.91 7.47 11.33
CA ALA A 21 11.46 7.83 10.02
C ALA A 21 11.63 9.34 9.82
N GLY A 22 11.19 10.16 10.78
CA GLY A 22 11.34 11.61 10.83
C GLY A 22 10.03 12.36 10.63
N HIS A 23 10.04 13.63 11.08
CA HIS A 23 8.85 14.49 11.09
C HIS A 23 8.22 14.67 9.71
N PHE A 24 9.04 14.85 8.67
CA PHE A 24 8.55 14.96 7.30
C PHE A 24 7.82 13.69 6.85
N ALA A 25 8.40 12.50 7.09
CA ALA A 25 7.79 11.23 6.70
C ALA A 25 6.45 11.01 7.40
N TRP A 26 6.37 11.36 8.68
CA TRP A 26 5.12 11.26 9.45
C TRP A 26 4.01 12.17 8.90
N HIS A 27 4.32 13.47 8.65
CA HIS A 27 3.34 14.41 8.10
C HIS A 27 2.92 14.02 6.69
N TRP A 28 3.88 13.60 5.84
CA TRP A 28 3.58 13.14 4.50
C TRP A 28 2.67 11.91 4.50
N ALA A 29 2.95 10.93 5.36
CA ALA A 29 2.10 9.75 5.51
C ALA A 29 0.66 10.12 5.90
N ARG A 30 0.49 11.01 6.88
CA ARG A 30 -0.83 11.50 7.29
C ARG A 30 -1.58 12.18 6.14
N GLY A 31 -0.91 13.08 5.44
CA GLY A 31 -1.49 13.79 4.32
C GLY A 31 -1.91 12.86 3.19
N LYS A 32 -1.04 11.90 2.83
CA LYS A 32 -1.34 10.94 1.77
C LYS A 32 -2.48 9.98 2.14
N LEU A 33 -2.47 9.42 3.36
CA LEU A 33 -3.51 8.51 3.83
C LEU A 33 -4.87 9.20 3.98
N GLY A 34 -4.89 10.47 4.41
CA GLY A 34 -6.12 11.23 4.55
C GLY A 34 -6.64 11.85 3.25
N GLY A 35 -5.75 12.14 2.30
CA GLY A 35 -6.08 12.83 1.05
C GLY A 35 -6.31 11.91 -0.15
N ASP A 36 -5.78 10.68 -0.13
CA ASP A 36 -5.95 9.74 -1.24
C ASP A 36 -7.07 8.74 -0.93
N PRO A 37 -8.22 8.84 -1.63
CA PRO A 37 -9.40 8.01 -1.35
C PRO A 37 -9.17 6.52 -1.64
N ALA A 38 -8.12 6.15 -2.37
CA ALA A 38 -7.83 4.75 -2.68
C ALA A 38 -7.57 3.94 -1.42
N PHE A 39 -6.87 4.48 -0.43
CA PHE A 39 -6.58 3.78 0.83
C PHE A 39 -7.86 3.42 1.58
N ALA A 40 -8.77 4.38 1.74
CA ALA A 40 -10.07 4.12 2.36
C ALA A 40 -10.90 3.11 1.55
N ALA A 41 -10.93 3.25 0.22
CA ALA A 41 -11.70 2.37 -0.65
C ALA A 41 -11.20 0.92 -0.64
N LEU A 42 -9.89 0.68 -0.52
CA LEU A 42 -9.30 -0.66 -0.40
C LEU A 42 -9.90 -1.44 0.78
N LEU A 43 -10.04 -0.78 1.93
CA LEU A 43 -10.58 -1.39 3.15
C LEU A 43 -12.12 -1.43 3.14
N ALA A 44 -12.77 -0.31 2.81
CA ALA A 44 -14.23 -0.20 2.81
C ALA A 44 -14.90 -1.19 1.85
N ARG A 45 -14.23 -1.52 0.74
CA ARG A 45 -14.72 -2.51 -0.24
C ARG A 45 -14.20 -3.92 0.02
N GLY A 46 -13.33 -4.11 1.01
CA GLY A 46 -12.73 -5.41 1.33
C GLY A 46 -11.90 -6.00 0.20
N LEU A 47 -11.27 -5.16 -0.65
CA LEU A 47 -10.61 -5.65 -1.87
C LEU A 47 -9.45 -6.60 -1.57
N LEU A 48 -8.83 -6.49 -0.39
CA LEU A 48 -7.76 -7.36 0.07
C LEU A 48 -8.20 -8.38 1.14
N SER A 49 -9.49 -8.42 1.47
CA SER A 49 -10.01 -9.39 2.46
C SER A 49 -9.71 -10.82 2.05
N GLY A 50 -9.23 -11.64 3.00
CA GLY A 50 -8.83 -13.02 2.75
C GLY A 50 -7.51 -13.20 1.98
N ARG A 51 -6.77 -12.11 1.71
CA ARG A 51 -5.42 -12.15 1.13
C ARG A 51 -4.39 -12.04 2.25
N SER A 52 -3.36 -12.88 2.20
CA SER A 52 -2.36 -12.96 3.26
C SER A 52 -0.93 -12.69 2.78
N ARG A 53 -0.64 -12.94 1.50
CA ARG A 53 0.64 -12.64 0.85
C ARG A 53 0.42 -11.54 -0.18
N ILE A 54 0.93 -10.36 0.12
CA ILE A 54 0.75 -9.17 -0.72
C ILE A 54 2.09 -8.73 -1.27
N LEU A 55 2.16 -8.55 -2.59
CA LEU A 55 3.26 -7.93 -3.30
C LEU A 55 2.85 -6.52 -3.75
N ASP A 56 3.57 -5.50 -3.30
CA ASP A 56 3.33 -4.09 -3.63
C ASP A 56 4.47 -3.57 -4.51
N LEU A 57 4.19 -3.38 -5.78
CA LEU A 57 5.16 -2.94 -6.78
C LEU A 57 5.17 -1.41 -6.90
N GLY A 58 6.28 -0.79 -6.48
CA GLY A 58 6.42 0.65 -6.33
C GLY A 58 5.81 1.13 -5.01
N CYS A 59 6.16 0.46 -3.92
CA CYS A 59 5.55 0.68 -2.61
C CYS A 59 5.88 2.03 -1.97
N GLY A 60 6.83 2.81 -2.53
CA GLY A 60 7.32 4.05 -1.94
C GLY A 60 7.82 3.84 -0.52
N GLN A 61 7.28 4.59 0.41
CA GLN A 61 7.60 4.46 1.84
C GLN A 61 6.86 3.30 2.54
N GLY A 62 6.16 2.43 1.81
CA GLY A 62 5.41 1.31 2.38
C GLY A 62 4.09 1.72 3.04
N LEU A 63 3.44 2.77 2.54
CA LEU A 63 2.18 3.27 3.13
C LEU A 63 1.07 2.22 3.14
N LEU A 64 0.98 1.39 2.12
CA LEU A 64 -0.03 0.33 2.09
C LEU A 64 0.20 -0.68 3.21
N ALA A 65 1.46 -1.09 3.47
CA ALA A 65 1.77 -1.97 4.60
C ALA A 65 1.31 -1.37 5.93
N ALA A 66 1.70 -0.12 6.21
CA ALA A 66 1.32 0.57 7.44
C ALA A 66 -0.21 0.69 7.57
N TRP A 67 -0.91 0.96 6.46
CA TRP A 67 -2.37 1.05 6.42
C TRP A 67 -3.04 -0.28 6.78
N LEU A 68 -2.56 -1.39 6.22
CA LEU A 68 -3.13 -2.71 6.45
C LEU A 68 -2.84 -3.22 7.87
N LEU A 69 -1.64 -2.98 8.40
CA LEU A 69 -1.27 -3.31 9.78
C LEU A 69 -2.10 -2.50 10.78
N ALA A 70 -2.23 -1.19 10.56
CA ALA A 70 -3.07 -0.32 11.39
C ALA A 70 -4.55 -0.73 11.32
N ALA A 71 -5.05 -1.09 10.14
CA ALA A 71 -6.41 -1.59 9.97
C ALA A 71 -6.67 -2.82 10.83
N ARG A 72 -5.72 -3.75 10.86
CA ARG A 72 -5.81 -4.96 11.69
C ARG A 72 -5.80 -4.62 13.17
N ALA A 73 -4.92 -3.72 13.61
CA ALA A 73 -4.83 -3.28 15.00
C ALA A 73 -6.12 -2.54 15.44
N CYS A 74 -6.62 -1.62 14.61
CA CYS A 74 -7.86 -0.89 14.88
C CYS A 74 -9.08 -1.82 14.94
N GLN A 75 -9.15 -2.81 14.06
CA GLN A 75 -10.26 -3.77 14.02
C GLN A 75 -10.25 -4.71 15.25
N ALA A 76 -9.06 -5.05 15.75
CA ALA A 76 -8.90 -5.88 16.95
C ALA A 76 -8.99 -5.09 18.26
N SER A 77 -9.10 -3.76 18.20
CA SER A 77 -9.13 -2.88 19.35
C SER A 77 -10.54 -2.78 19.95
N ASP A 78 -10.62 -2.73 21.28
CA ASP A 78 -11.86 -2.45 22.01
C ASP A 78 -12.23 -0.95 22.05
N VAL A 79 -11.43 -0.09 21.42
CA VAL A 79 -11.68 1.36 21.39
C VAL A 79 -12.85 1.64 20.46
N PRO A 80 -13.95 2.26 20.98
CA PRO A 80 -15.11 2.59 20.17
C PRO A 80 -14.73 3.49 18.97
N GLY A 81 -15.16 3.10 17.78
CA GLY A 81 -14.90 3.85 16.55
C GLY A 81 -13.49 3.71 15.99
N ALA A 82 -12.62 2.88 16.56
CA ALA A 82 -11.30 2.59 16.00
C ALA A 82 -11.40 1.92 14.62
N TRP A 83 -12.41 1.07 14.42
CA TRP A 83 -12.74 0.47 13.13
C TRP A 83 -14.13 0.95 12.66
N PRO A 84 -14.28 1.39 11.40
CA PRO A 84 -15.57 1.85 10.90
C PRO A 84 -16.62 0.73 10.88
N HIS A 85 -17.81 1.03 11.41
CA HIS A 85 -18.90 0.08 11.46
C HIS A 85 -19.29 -0.40 10.05
N GLY A 86 -19.48 -1.70 9.89
CA GLY A 86 -19.91 -2.31 8.64
C GLY A 86 -18.79 -2.50 7.60
N TRP A 87 -17.56 -2.09 7.90
CA TRP A 87 -16.45 -2.38 7.00
C TRP A 87 -16.07 -3.87 7.07
N PRO A 88 -15.68 -4.48 5.92
CA PRO A 88 -15.17 -5.83 5.87
C PRO A 88 -13.94 -6.02 6.75
N GLN A 89 -13.67 -7.26 7.14
CA GLN A 89 -12.45 -7.62 7.88
C GLN A 89 -11.21 -7.23 7.06
N PRO A 90 -10.23 -6.52 7.66
CA PRO A 90 -8.96 -6.24 7.00
C PRO A 90 -8.17 -7.53 6.77
N PRO A 91 -7.24 -7.56 5.80
CA PRO A 91 -6.42 -8.73 5.54
C PRO A 91 -5.55 -9.09 6.76
N TRP A 92 -5.31 -10.37 6.94
CA TRP A 92 -4.29 -10.87 7.87
C TRP A 92 -2.99 -11.07 7.10
N LEU A 93 -2.05 -10.16 7.25
CA LEU A 93 -0.76 -10.26 6.57
C LEU A 93 0.09 -11.39 7.17
N ARG A 94 0.37 -12.42 6.38
CA ARG A 94 1.43 -13.40 6.63
C ARG A 94 2.75 -12.92 6.06
N GLU A 95 2.67 -12.22 4.93
CA GLU A 95 3.80 -11.70 4.19
C GLU A 95 3.38 -10.47 3.40
N TYR A 96 4.13 -9.42 3.52
CA TYR A 96 4.05 -8.25 2.66
C TYR A 96 5.43 -7.96 2.10
N THR A 97 5.54 -7.98 0.77
CA THR A 97 6.77 -7.61 0.06
C THR A 97 6.51 -6.33 -0.71
N GLY A 98 7.16 -5.24 -0.29
CA GLY A 98 7.15 -3.97 -1.02
C GLY A 98 8.43 -3.83 -1.84
N VAL A 99 8.30 -3.54 -3.13
CA VAL A 99 9.41 -3.28 -4.04
C VAL A 99 9.46 -1.79 -4.37
N GLU A 100 10.62 -1.17 -4.21
CA GLU A 100 10.81 0.25 -4.49
C GLU A 100 12.21 0.50 -5.07
N ILE A 101 12.28 1.30 -6.14
CA ILE A 101 13.53 1.63 -6.83
C ILE A 101 14.28 2.80 -6.17
N ASN A 102 13.57 3.70 -5.50
CA ASN A 102 14.17 4.87 -4.88
C ASN A 102 14.80 4.52 -3.52
N PRO A 103 16.14 4.56 -3.37
CA PRO A 103 16.81 4.15 -2.13
C PRO A 103 16.43 5.01 -0.92
N ARG A 104 16.03 6.27 -1.12
CA ARG A 104 15.58 7.15 -0.02
C ARG A 104 14.23 6.71 0.52
N GLU A 105 13.31 6.32 -0.37
CA GLU A 105 11.99 5.81 0.03
C GLU A 105 12.13 4.44 0.71
N VAL A 106 12.98 3.56 0.18
CA VAL A 106 13.33 2.27 0.81
C VAL A 106 13.87 2.47 2.22
N ALA A 107 14.80 3.41 2.42
CA ALA A 107 15.37 3.70 3.74
C ALA A 107 14.30 4.20 4.72
N ARG A 108 13.38 5.04 4.28
CA ARG A 108 12.24 5.52 5.10
C ARG A 108 11.29 4.39 5.46
N ALA A 109 10.92 3.57 4.47
CA ALA A 109 10.07 2.41 4.69
C ALA A 109 10.68 1.44 5.71
N ARG A 110 11.96 1.07 5.55
CA ARG A 110 12.65 0.19 6.49
C ARG A 110 12.70 0.76 7.90
N ARG A 111 12.91 2.07 8.06
CA ARG A 111 12.85 2.73 9.37
C ARG A 111 11.46 2.71 9.98
N ALA A 112 10.41 2.86 9.16
CA ALA A 112 9.03 2.84 9.63
C ALA A 112 8.69 1.49 10.29
N PHE A 113 9.18 0.37 9.75
CA PHE A 113 8.88 -0.97 10.25
C PHE A 113 9.96 -1.55 11.19
N ALA A 114 11.08 -0.84 11.41
CA ALA A 114 12.18 -1.34 12.23
C ALA A 114 11.79 -1.62 13.69
N LEU A 115 10.79 -0.95 14.22
CA LEU A 115 10.31 -1.10 15.61
C LEU A 115 9.22 -2.16 15.76
N ASP A 116 8.78 -2.76 14.66
CA ASP A 116 7.79 -3.83 14.65
C ASP A 116 8.35 -5.07 13.92
N PRO A 117 9.30 -5.79 14.51
CA PRO A 117 9.92 -6.96 13.89
C PRO A 117 8.93 -8.12 13.70
N GLY A 118 7.77 -8.08 14.37
CA GLY A 118 6.66 -9.01 14.17
C GLY A 118 5.79 -8.65 12.96
N ALA A 119 5.93 -7.43 12.43
CA ALA A 119 5.28 -7.08 11.17
C ALA A 119 5.88 -7.93 10.04
N ALA A 120 5.06 -8.73 9.39
CA ALA A 120 5.45 -9.56 8.25
C ALA A 120 5.70 -8.69 6.99
N VAL A 121 6.54 -7.63 7.13
CA VAL A 121 6.81 -6.63 6.08
C VAL A 121 8.27 -6.67 5.67
N GLN A 122 8.50 -6.96 4.40
CA GLN A 122 9.81 -6.89 3.76
C GLN A 122 9.81 -5.75 2.73
N ILE A 123 10.85 -4.90 2.76
CA ILE A 123 11.07 -3.86 1.74
C ILE A 123 12.31 -4.18 0.94
N VAL A 124 12.09 -4.46 -0.34
CA VAL A 124 13.12 -4.80 -1.33
C VAL A 124 13.49 -3.53 -2.11
N HIS A 125 14.79 -3.19 -2.10
CA HIS A 125 15.31 -2.18 -3.01
C HIS A 125 15.57 -2.83 -4.36
N GLY A 126 14.84 -2.42 -5.39
CA GLY A 126 15.00 -3.00 -6.73
C GLY A 126 14.03 -2.41 -7.74
N ASP A 127 14.33 -2.72 -9.00
CA ASP A 127 13.45 -2.38 -10.11
C ASP A 127 12.38 -3.46 -10.27
N ILE A 128 11.13 -3.04 -10.40
CA ILE A 128 10.00 -3.97 -10.63
C ILE A 128 10.16 -4.78 -11.92
N ARG A 129 11.00 -4.35 -12.84
CA ARG A 129 11.31 -5.08 -14.08
C ARG A 129 12.19 -6.31 -13.84
N ASP A 130 12.99 -6.32 -12.76
CA ASP A 130 14.08 -7.28 -12.58
C ASP A 130 13.95 -8.15 -11.33
N VAL A 131 13.36 -7.63 -10.23
CA VAL A 131 13.22 -8.36 -8.95
C VAL A 131 12.37 -9.62 -9.10
N ASP A 132 12.67 -10.66 -8.32
CA ASP A 132 11.81 -11.82 -8.23
C ASP A 132 10.51 -11.48 -7.47
N TYR A 133 9.37 -11.88 -8.04
CA TYR A 133 8.05 -11.64 -7.45
C TYR A 133 7.60 -12.77 -6.50
N GLY A 134 8.25 -13.95 -6.58
CA GLY A 134 7.80 -15.12 -5.83
C GLY A 134 6.35 -15.49 -6.15
N SER A 135 5.59 -15.77 -5.10
CA SER A 135 4.14 -16.05 -5.21
C SER A 135 3.35 -15.14 -4.28
N ALA A 136 2.23 -14.61 -4.76
CA ALA A 136 1.37 -13.70 -4.02
C ALA A 136 -0.11 -14.05 -4.15
N ASP A 137 -0.90 -13.72 -3.10
CA ASP A 137 -2.36 -13.82 -3.15
C ASP A 137 -2.96 -12.54 -3.77
N ALA A 138 -2.25 -11.41 -3.62
CA ALA A 138 -2.58 -10.17 -4.30
C ALA A 138 -1.31 -9.42 -4.70
N VAL A 139 -1.35 -8.79 -5.87
CA VAL A 139 -0.36 -7.81 -6.33
C VAL A 139 -1.03 -6.45 -6.40
N VAL A 140 -0.37 -5.45 -5.85
CA VAL A 140 -0.83 -4.06 -5.85
C VAL A 140 0.15 -3.20 -6.62
N ILE A 141 -0.34 -2.36 -7.53
CA ILE A 141 0.45 -1.41 -8.32
C ILE A 141 -0.32 -0.09 -8.34
N LEU A 142 0.13 0.89 -7.59
CA LEU A 142 -0.53 2.19 -7.49
C LEU A 142 0.35 3.29 -8.06
N ASP A 143 -0.08 3.85 -9.20
CA ASP A 143 0.57 5.00 -9.86
C ASP A 143 2.04 4.75 -10.27
N VAL A 144 2.36 3.56 -10.75
CA VAL A 144 3.73 3.16 -11.11
C VAL A 144 3.87 2.84 -12.59
N LEU A 145 2.95 2.10 -13.19
CA LEU A 145 3.12 1.59 -14.56
C LEU A 145 3.33 2.70 -15.60
N HIS A 146 2.79 3.90 -15.38
CA HIS A 146 2.95 5.01 -16.31
C HIS A 146 4.39 5.54 -16.44
N TYR A 147 5.31 5.13 -15.54
CA TYR A 147 6.74 5.44 -15.68
C TYR A 147 7.48 4.48 -16.61
N LEU A 148 6.83 3.40 -17.05
CA LEU A 148 7.41 2.40 -17.94
C LEU A 148 6.89 2.58 -19.37
N ASP A 149 7.69 2.22 -20.36
CA ASP A 149 7.22 2.06 -21.73
C ASP A 149 6.27 0.85 -21.87
N TYR A 150 5.47 0.83 -22.93
CA TYR A 150 4.49 -0.24 -23.14
C TYR A 150 5.07 -1.66 -23.13
N PRO A 151 6.23 -1.94 -23.78
CA PRO A 151 6.84 -3.27 -23.72
C PRO A 151 7.25 -3.67 -22.30
N ALA A 152 7.74 -2.72 -21.48
CA ALA A 152 8.07 -2.99 -20.09
C ALA A 152 6.84 -3.22 -19.22
N GLN A 153 5.77 -2.44 -19.45
CA GLN A 153 4.47 -2.66 -18.77
C GLN A 153 3.96 -4.08 -19.04
N GLU A 154 3.97 -4.51 -20.29
CA GLU A 154 3.52 -5.85 -20.69
C GLU A 154 4.34 -6.94 -19.98
N ARG A 155 5.69 -6.83 -19.98
CA ARG A 155 6.55 -7.77 -19.27
C ARG A 155 6.25 -7.83 -17.77
N VAL A 156 6.07 -6.67 -17.12
CA VAL A 156 5.70 -6.61 -15.70
C VAL A 156 4.37 -7.32 -15.47
N LEU A 157 3.34 -7.05 -16.28
CA LEU A 157 2.03 -7.67 -16.13
C LEU A 157 2.05 -9.18 -16.38
N HIS A 158 2.87 -9.66 -17.32
CA HIS A 158 3.10 -11.11 -17.48
C HIS A 158 3.72 -11.75 -16.24
N ARG A 159 4.70 -11.09 -15.63
CA ARG A 159 5.33 -11.56 -14.38
C ARG A 159 4.35 -11.53 -13.20
N VAL A 160 3.52 -10.48 -13.12
CA VAL A 160 2.42 -10.39 -12.14
C VAL A 160 1.47 -11.58 -12.28
N ARG A 161 1.07 -11.90 -13.52
CA ARG A 161 0.21 -13.06 -13.77
C ARG A 161 0.87 -14.37 -13.33
N ALA A 162 2.17 -14.54 -13.53
CA ALA A 162 2.90 -15.72 -13.11
C ALA A 162 3.01 -15.83 -11.57
N ALA A 163 3.18 -14.70 -10.87
CA ALA A 163 3.24 -14.64 -9.41
C ALA A 163 1.88 -14.90 -8.74
N LEU A 164 0.80 -14.54 -9.41
CA LEU A 164 -0.56 -14.73 -8.91
C LEU A 164 -1.04 -16.17 -9.14
N GLY A 165 -1.56 -16.81 -8.07
CA GLY A 165 -2.24 -18.08 -8.20
C GLY A 165 -3.58 -17.96 -8.94
N PRO A 166 -4.28 -19.09 -9.20
CA PRO A 166 -5.53 -19.13 -9.98
C PRO A 166 -6.64 -18.20 -9.47
N ARG A 167 -6.63 -17.85 -8.19
CA ARG A 167 -7.56 -16.91 -7.56
C ARG A 167 -6.87 -15.65 -7.08
N GLY A 168 -5.68 -15.37 -7.61
CA GLY A 168 -4.91 -14.17 -7.27
C GLY A 168 -5.61 -12.89 -7.74
N LEU A 169 -5.32 -11.79 -7.06
CA LEU A 169 -5.92 -10.48 -7.32
C LEU A 169 -4.83 -9.50 -7.77
N LEU A 170 -5.05 -8.81 -8.87
CA LEU A 170 -4.30 -7.61 -9.23
C LEU A 170 -5.14 -6.37 -8.92
N LEU A 171 -4.62 -5.49 -8.07
CA LEU A 171 -5.13 -4.13 -7.87
C LEU A 171 -4.21 -3.15 -8.58
N LEU A 172 -4.74 -2.52 -9.61
CA LEU A 172 -4.00 -1.60 -10.46
C LEU A 172 -4.65 -0.23 -10.45
N ARG A 173 -3.86 0.83 -10.22
CA ARG A 173 -4.23 2.22 -10.47
C ARG A 173 -3.19 2.86 -11.37
N VAL A 174 -3.67 3.50 -12.43
CA VAL A 174 -2.86 4.36 -13.31
C VAL A 174 -3.59 5.69 -13.47
N GLY A 175 -2.84 6.78 -13.61
CA GLY A 175 -3.42 8.08 -13.94
C GLY A 175 -3.99 8.05 -15.36
N ASP A 176 -5.19 8.61 -15.53
CA ASP A 176 -5.77 8.81 -16.85
C ASP A 176 -5.13 10.05 -17.51
N ALA A 177 -4.32 9.83 -18.53
CA ALA A 177 -3.69 10.90 -19.31
C ALA A 177 -4.72 11.73 -20.11
N ALA A 178 -5.91 11.19 -20.38
CA ALA A 178 -6.99 11.85 -21.11
C ALA A 178 -7.93 12.65 -20.19
N GLY A 179 -7.93 12.38 -18.90
CA GLY A 179 -8.91 12.89 -17.92
C GLY A 179 -8.59 14.23 -17.27
N GLY A 180 -7.64 15.02 -17.72
CA GLY A 180 -7.55 16.42 -17.32
C GLY A 180 -6.31 16.84 -16.52
N ARG A 181 -5.98 18.08 -16.69
CA ARG A 181 -4.98 18.95 -16.06
C ARG A 181 -3.72 18.24 -15.58
N ALA A 182 -2.76 18.18 -16.50
CA ALA A 182 -1.36 17.92 -16.17
C ALA A 182 -0.94 18.82 -15.00
N SER A 183 -0.85 18.25 -13.79
CA SER A 183 -0.07 18.88 -12.75
C SER A 183 1.40 18.62 -13.11
N HIS A 184 2.00 19.60 -13.74
CA HIS A 184 3.44 19.68 -13.95
C HIS A 184 4.13 19.65 -12.60
N SER A 185 4.77 18.55 -12.30
CA SER A 185 5.87 18.45 -11.35
C SER A 185 7.02 17.76 -12.05
N ALA A 186 7.53 18.41 -13.08
CA ALA A 186 8.89 18.19 -13.55
C ALA A 186 9.81 19.10 -12.74
N ARG A 187 10.67 18.56 -11.95
CA ARG A 187 12.12 18.83 -11.78
C ARG A 187 12.65 18.23 -10.50
#